data_820a6b5ab816a4819350ace858489c0e
#
_entry.id   820a6b5ab816a4819350ace858489c0e
#
_cell.length_a   1.000
_cell.length_b   1.000
_cell.length_c   1.000
_cell.angle_alpha   90.00
_cell.angle_beta   90.00
_cell.angle_gamma   90.00
#
_symmetry.space_group_name_H-M   'P 1'
#
loop_
_entity.id
_entity.type
_entity.pdbx_description
1 polymer ?
#
loop_
_entity_poly.entity_id
_entity_poly.type
_entity_poly.pdbx_seq_one_letter_code
_entity_poly.pdbx_strand_id
1 'polypeptide(L)'
;RNGSDYSAACLAACLDASVCEIWTDVDGVYTCDPRLVPDARLLPSLSYREAMELSYFGAKVIHPRTIGPLLPKQIPCVIKNTGNSSAPGSVIDGHAKSEELQVKGITNLDNVAMFNVSGPGMQGMVGMAARVFSAMSKAGISVILITQSSSEYSISFCVPVKSADAAK
;
A
#
# COMPACT_ATOMS: atom_id res chain seq x y z
N ARG A 1 12.56 -10.57 -3.66
CA ARG A 1 11.89 -10.09 -4.88
C ARG A 1 11.47 -8.64 -4.66
N ASN A 2 11.66 -7.76 -5.64
CA ASN A 2 11.42 -6.30 -5.59
C ASN A 2 12.46 -5.48 -4.77
N GLY A 3 13.67 -5.99 -4.58
CA GLY A 3 14.75 -5.25 -3.91
C GLY A 3 15.42 -4.19 -4.79
N SER A 4 15.31 -4.29 -6.12
CA SER A 4 15.90 -3.37 -7.08
C SER A 4 15.39 -1.94 -6.92
N ASP A 5 14.07 -1.77 -6.80
CA ASP A 5 13.42 -0.47 -6.68
C ASP A 5 13.86 0.25 -5.39
N TYR A 6 13.89 -0.50 -4.28
CA TYR A 6 14.36 0.04 -3.00
C TYR A 6 15.85 0.41 -3.05
N SER A 7 16.68 -0.42 -3.68
CA SER A 7 18.10 -0.13 -3.84
C SER A 7 18.34 1.09 -4.71
N ALA A 8 17.57 1.23 -5.81
CA ALA A 8 17.60 2.42 -6.67
C ALA A 8 17.21 3.69 -5.90
N ALA A 9 16.15 3.62 -5.10
CA ALA A 9 15.70 4.73 -4.27
C ALA A 9 16.73 5.13 -3.20
N CYS A 10 17.37 4.16 -2.54
CA CYS A 10 18.46 4.43 -1.61
C CYS A 10 19.64 5.10 -2.31
N LEU A 11 20.03 4.61 -3.48
CA LEU A 11 21.13 5.18 -4.26
C LEU A 11 20.80 6.60 -4.71
N ALA A 12 19.59 6.84 -5.22
CA ALA A 12 19.13 8.17 -5.60
C ALA A 12 19.17 9.15 -4.41
N ALA A 13 18.75 8.70 -3.23
CA ALA A 13 18.82 9.50 -2.02
C ALA A 13 20.26 9.79 -1.56
N CYS A 14 21.17 8.82 -1.69
CA CYS A 14 22.59 9.02 -1.35
C CYS A 14 23.30 10.00 -2.29
N LEU A 15 22.89 10.02 -3.56
CA LEU A 15 23.49 10.86 -4.59
C LEU A 15 22.80 12.23 -4.74
N ASP A 16 21.79 12.54 -3.94
CA ASP A 16 20.93 13.71 -4.10
C ASP A 16 20.44 13.87 -5.56
N ALA A 17 19.97 12.75 -6.14
CA ALA A 17 19.54 12.71 -7.53
C ALA A 17 18.33 13.64 -7.78
N SER A 18 18.27 14.22 -8.97
CA SER A 18 17.14 15.07 -9.38
C SER A 18 15.86 14.26 -9.63
N VAL A 19 15.97 12.97 -9.94
CA VAL A 19 14.86 12.06 -10.22
C VAL A 19 15.29 10.61 -10.00
N CYS A 20 14.35 9.75 -9.59
CA CYS A 20 14.51 8.32 -9.55
C CYS A 20 13.53 7.67 -10.55
N GLU A 21 14.02 7.13 -11.64
CA GLU A 21 13.19 6.41 -12.61
C GLU A 21 13.18 4.92 -12.32
N ILE A 22 11.98 4.35 -12.21
CA ILE A 22 11.74 2.91 -12.06
C ILE A 22 11.15 2.39 -13.38
N TRP A 23 11.95 1.65 -14.10
CA TRP A 23 11.55 1.02 -15.35
C TRP A 23 11.02 -0.39 -15.10
N THR A 24 9.77 -0.64 -15.49
CA THR A 24 9.05 -1.88 -15.22
C THR A 24 8.28 -2.36 -16.47
N ASP A 25 7.34 -3.29 -16.31
CA ASP A 25 6.53 -3.87 -17.39
C ASP A 25 5.15 -3.21 -17.55
N VAL A 26 4.89 -2.12 -16.83
CA VAL A 26 3.63 -1.35 -16.91
C VAL A 26 3.90 0.12 -17.19
N ASP A 27 2.96 0.80 -17.85
CA ASP A 27 3.10 2.20 -18.24
C ASP A 27 3.11 3.19 -17.07
N GLY A 28 2.76 2.74 -15.88
CA GLY A 28 2.72 3.54 -14.65
C GLY A 28 1.68 3.01 -13.67
N VAL A 29 1.20 3.87 -12.79
CA VAL A 29 0.16 3.56 -11.81
C VAL A 29 -1.21 3.84 -12.41
N TYR A 30 -2.13 2.88 -12.29
CA TYR A 30 -3.49 2.99 -12.83
C TYR A 30 -4.51 3.23 -11.72
N THR A 31 -5.67 3.75 -12.08
CA THR A 31 -6.82 3.95 -11.16
C THR A 31 -7.32 2.64 -10.52
N CYS A 32 -7.09 1.51 -11.18
CA CYS A 32 -7.33 0.14 -10.68
C CYS A 32 -6.52 -0.84 -11.53
N ASP A 33 -6.54 -2.13 -11.19
CA ASP A 33 -5.83 -3.14 -11.98
C ASP A 33 -6.47 -3.28 -13.37
N PRO A 34 -5.77 -2.91 -14.47
CA PRO A 34 -6.33 -2.95 -15.83
C PRO A 34 -6.67 -4.38 -16.31
N ARG A 35 -6.12 -5.41 -15.65
CA ARG A 35 -6.48 -6.81 -15.93
C ARG A 35 -7.86 -7.18 -15.39
N LEU A 36 -8.34 -6.47 -14.37
CA LEU A 36 -9.66 -6.66 -13.75
C LEU A 36 -10.67 -5.66 -14.29
N VAL A 37 -10.23 -4.45 -14.59
CA VAL A 37 -11.07 -3.34 -15.05
C VAL A 37 -10.45 -2.75 -16.32
N PRO A 38 -10.98 -3.12 -17.51
CA PRO A 38 -10.42 -2.65 -18.80
C PRO A 38 -10.43 -1.12 -18.97
N ASP A 39 -11.36 -0.44 -18.30
CA ASP A 39 -11.48 1.04 -18.32
C ASP A 39 -10.54 1.75 -17.34
N ALA A 40 -9.62 1.02 -16.71
CA ALA A 40 -8.61 1.60 -15.82
C ALA A 40 -7.77 2.65 -16.57
N ARG A 41 -7.58 3.81 -15.94
CA ARG A 41 -6.85 4.93 -16.53
C ARG A 41 -5.50 5.13 -15.84
N LEU A 42 -4.50 5.50 -16.63
CA LEU A 42 -3.19 5.87 -16.10
C LEU A 42 -3.31 7.14 -15.24
N LEU A 43 -2.73 7.11 -14.05
CA LEU A 43 -2.62 8.27 -13.18
C LEU A 43 -1.32 9.02 -13.53
N PRO A 44 -1.38 10.23 -14.06
CA PRO A 44 -0.18 10.95 -14.47
C PRO A 44 0.66 11.41 -13.28
N SER A 45 0.01 11.68 -12.14
CA SER A 45 0.66 12.21 -10.94
C SER A 45 0.03 11.69 -9.67
N LEU A 46 0.88 11.34 -8.69
CA LEU A 46 0.49 10.92 -7.34
C LEU A 46 1.41 11.60 -6.31
N SER A 47 0.85 11.90 -5.15
CA SER A 47 1.67 12.22 -3.99
C SER A 47 2.39 10.95 -3.46
N TYR A 48 3.47 11.13 -2.71
CA TYR A 48 4.15 10.02 -2.04
C TYR A 48 3.19 9.21 -1.16
N ARG A 49 2.27 9.89 -0.46
CA ARG A 49 1.29 9.25 0.42
C ARG A 49 0.31 8.39 -0.37
N GLU A 50 -0.25 8.90 -1.45
CA GLU A 50 -1.16 8.15 -2.33
C GLU A 50 -0.47 6.92 -2.93
N ALA A 51 0.77 7.08 -3.40
CA ALA A 51 1.55 5.97 -3.94
C ALA A 51 1.84 4.89 -2.88
N MET A 52 2.15 5.28 -1.65
CA MET A 52 2.36 4.34 -0.54
C MET A 52 1.08 3.57 -0.21
N GLU A 53 -0.06 4.24 -0.10
CA GLU A 53 -1.36 3.62 0.20
C GLU A 53 -1.77 2.64 -0.91
N LEU A 54 -1.73 3.06 -2.18
CA LEU A 54 -2.05 2.19 -3.31
C LEU A 54 -1.13 0.96 -3.35
N SER A 55 0.17 1.16 -3.13
CA SER A 55 1.16 0.07 -3.15
C SER A 55 1.00 -0.90 -2.00
N TYR A 56 0.62 -0.41 -0.82
CA TYR A 56 0.40 -1.25 0.37
C TYR A 56 -0.83 -2.15 0.19
N PHE A 57 -1.89 -1.62 -0.40
CA PHE A 57 -3.16 -2.32 -0.59
C PHE A 57 -3.31 -3.04 -1.93
N GLY A 58 -2.21 -3.36 -2.62
CA GLY A 58 -2.24 -4.33 -3.71
C GLY A 58 -1.82 -3.84 -5.09
N ALA A 59 -1.62 -2.54 -5.31
CA ALA A 59 -1.03 -2.07 -6.56
C ALA A 59 0.43 -2.55 -6.65
N LYS A 60 0.67 -3.57 -7.49
CA LYS A 60 1.98 -4.25 -7.60
C LYS A 60 2.99 -3.47 -8.46
N VAL A 61 2.83 -2.17 -8.60
CA VAL A 61 3.65 -1.34 -9.49
C VAL A 61 4.97 -0.95 -8.84
N ILE A 62 4.95 -0.58 -7.56
CA ILE A 62 6.13 -0.19 -6.78
C ILE A 62 6.03 -0.78 -5.38
N HIS A 63 7.17 -1.10 -4.77
CA HIS A 63 7.14 -1.55 -3.38
C HIS A 63 6.98 -0.36 -2.42
N PRO A 64 6.10 -0.40 -1.40
CA PRO A 64 5.85 0.75 -0.51
C PRO A 64 7.12 1.33 0.14
N ARG A 65 8.10 0.47 0.45
CA ARG A 65 9.39 0.90 1.03
C ARG A 65 10.25 1.75 0.09
N THR A 66 10.01 1.70 -1.21
CA THR A 66 10.79 2.45 -2.21
C THR A 66 10.62 3.96 -2.04
N ILE A 67 9.44 4.40 -1.59
CA ILE A 67 9.15 5.82 -1.35
C ILE A 67 9.90 6.37 -0.14
N GLY A 68 10.17 5.53 0.87
CA GLY A 68 10.77 5.96 2.14
C GLY A 68 12.09 6.75 1.98
N PRO A 69 13.09 6.27 1.23
CA PRO A 69 14.34 7.02 1.01
C PRO A 69 14.18 8.31 0.21
N LEU A 70 13.20 8.38 -0.70
CA LEU A 70 12.99 9.54 -1.60
C LEU A 70 12.25 10.68 -0.91
N LEU A 71 11.30 10.36 -0.03
CA LEU A 71 10.42 11.31 0.64
C LEU A 71 11.16 12.42 1.41
N PRO A 72 12.17 12.13 2.28
CA PRO A 72 12.84 13.18 3.03
C PRO A 72 13.61 14.18 2.15
N LYS A 73 14.03 13.73 0.97
CA LYS A 73 14.79 14.53 0.00
C LYS A 73 13.93 15.11 -1.11
N GLN A 74 12.64 14.85 -1.08
CA GLN A 74 11.67 15.29 -2.09
C GLN A 74 12.08 14.93 -3.54
N ILE A 75 12.74 13.75 -3.70
CA ILE A 75 13.19 13.26 -5.00
C ILE A 75 12.01 12.64 -5.75
N PRO A 76 11.59 13.19 -6.91
CA PRO A 76 10.52 12.59 -7.69
C PRO A 76 10.85 11.16 -8.12
N CYS A 77 9.84 10.29 -8.04
CA CYS A 77 9.94 8.92 -8.56
C CYS A 77 9.04 8.80 -9.80
N VAL A 78 9.60 8.39 -10.92
CA VAL A 78 8.85 8.20 -12.17
C VAL A 78 8.78 6.72 -12.51
N ILE A 79 7.56 6.23 -12.68
CA ILE A 79 7.32 4.85 -13.12
C ILE A 79 7.16 4.85 -14.63
N LYS A 80 7.97 4.04 -15.31
CA LYS A 80 8.00 3.96 -16.78
C LYS A 80 8.00 2.52 -17.27
N ASN A 81 7.52 2.32 -18.49
CA ASN A 81 7.45 1.01 -19.12
C ASN A 81 8.66 0.78 -20.03
N THR A 82 9.40 -0.28 -19.74
CA THR A 82 10.54 -0.71 -20.58
C THR A 82 10.10 -1.11 -22.00
N GLY A 83 8.91 -1.71 -22.14
CA GLY A 83 8.36 -2.12 -23.43
C GLY A 83 7.64 -0.99 -24.19
N ASN A 84 7.36 0.15 -23.53
CA ASN A 84 6.68 1.31 -24.10
C ASN A 84 7.31 2.62 -23.60
N SER A 85 8.52 2.89 -24.06
CA SER A 85 9.30 4.05 -23.62
C SER A 85 8.69 5.40 -24.01
N SER A 86 7.73 5.42 -24.94
CA SER A 86 6.98 6.62 -25.34
C SER A 86 5.84 6.97 -24.38
N ALA A 87 5.42 6.04 -23.52
CA ALA A 87 4.42 6.33 -22.51
C ALA A 87 4.94 7.37 -21.50
N PRO A 88 4.10 8.34 -21.09
CA PRO A 88 4.52 9.42 -20.19
C PRO A 88 4.94 8.90 -18.80
N GLY A 89 4.38 7.77 -18.39
CA GLY A 89 4.58 7.22 -17.06
C GLY A 89 3.71 7.88 -15.98
N SER A 90 4.00 7.55 -14.73
CA SER A 90 3.40 8.18 -13.56
C SER A 90 4.48 8.84 -12.72
N VAL A 91 4.28 10.11 -12.37
CA VAL A 91 5.18 10.87 -11.49
C VAL A 91 4.67 10.80 -10.05
N ILE A 92 5.54 10.44 -9.14
CA ILE A 92 5.27 10.41 -7.71
C ILE A 92 6.15 11.46 -7.05
N ASP A 93 5.55 12.51 -6.52
CA ASP A 93 6.29 13.61 -5.90
C ASP A 93 5.53 14.27 -4.72
N GLY A 94 6.12 15.28 -4.09
CA GLY A 94 5.51 16.04 -3.01
C GLY A 94 4.51 17.11 -3.49
N HIS A 95 4.43 17.37 -4.79
CA HIS A 95 3.67 18.47 -5.38
C HIS A 95 2.48 18.01 -6.22
N ALA A 96 2.18 16.71 -6.18
CA ALA A 96 1.03 16.15 -6.91
C ALA A 96 -0.22 16.98 -6.60
N LYS A 97 -0.70 17.71 -7.61
CA LYS A 97 -1.96 18.44 -7.48
C LYS A 97 -3.05 17.41 -7.26
N SER A 98 -3.87 17.65 -6.24
CA SER A 98 -5.14 16.95 -6.11
C SER A 98 -5.94 17.31 -7.36
N GLU A 99 -5.93 16.42 -8.36
CA GLU A 99 -6.87 16.52 -9.45
C GLU A 99 -8.27 16.42 -8.87
N GLU A 100 -9.27 16.97 -9.56
CA GLU A 100 -10.67 17.06 -9.14
C GLU A 100 -11.34 15.72 -8.83
N LEU A 101 -10.64 14.61 -8.95
CA LEU A 101 -11.13 13.27 -8.62
C LEU A 101 -11.15 13.08 -7.11
N GLN A 102 -12.33 12.98 -6.54
CA GLN A 102 -12.53 12.63 -5.13
C GLN A 102 -11.93 11.27 -4.76
N VAL A 103 -11.85 10.34 -5.72
CA VAL A 103 -11.22 9.01 -5.60
C VAL A 103 -10.23 8.84 -6.75
N LYS A 104 -8.94 8.79 -6.45
CA LYS A 104 -7.87 8.61 -7.46
C LYS A 104 -7.70 7.15 -7.88
N GLY A 105 -7.84 6.22 -6.96
CA GLY A 105 -7.63 4.82 -7.29
C GLY A 105 -8.30 3.87 -6.30
N ILE A 106 -8.52 2.65 -6.76
CA ILE A 106 -9.09 1.55 -5.98
C ILE A 106 -8.16 0.35 -6.15
N THR A 107 -7.75 -0.23 -5.03
CA THR A 107 -6.95 -1.45 -5.00
C THR A 107 -7.65 -2.55 -4.21
N ASN A 108 -7.27 -3.78 -4.45
CA ASN A 108 -7.74 -4.92 -3.69
C ASN A 108 -6.56 -5.74 -3.15
N LEU A 109 -6.78 -6.35 -2.01
CA LEU A 109 -5.88 -7.35 -1.45
C LEU A 109 -6.52 -8.73 -1.59
N ASP A 110 -5.82 -9.61 -2.32
CA ASP A 110 -6.17 -11.01 -2.42
C ASP A 110 -5.54 -11.81 -1.28
N ASN A 111 -6.06 -13.02 -1.05
CA ASN A 111 -5.51 -13.99 -0.11
C ASN A 111 -5.44 -13.47 1.34
N VAL A 112 -6.48 -12.78 1.77
CA VAL A 112 -6.69 -12.35 3.15
C VAL A 112 -7.86 -13.09 3.79
N ALA A 113 -7.73 -13.37 5.09
CA ALA A 113 -8.80 -13.90 5.92
C ALA A 113 -9.19 -12.81 6.93
N MET A 114 -10.49 -12.53 7.03
CA MET A 114 -11.02 -11.58 8.00
C MET A 114 -11.54 -12.32 9.22
N PHE A 115 -11.14 -11.85 10.39
CA PHE A 115 -11.62 -12.28 11.69
C PHE A 115 -12.43 -11.19 12.35
N ASN A 116 -13.48 -11.60 13.03
CA ASN A 116 -14.27 -10.71 13.89
C ASN A 116 -14.30 -11.29 15.29
N VAL A 117 -13.74 -10.56 16.23
CA VAL A 117 -13.82 -10.87 17.66
C VAL A 117 -14.93 -10.01 18.23
N SER A 118 -16.01 -10.63 18.67
CA SER A 118 -17.19 -9.93 19.18
C SER A 118 -17.80 -10.64 20.39
N GLY A 119 -18.39 -9.90 21.28
CA GLY A 119 -19.11 -10.45 22.42
C GLY A 119 -19.59 -9.41 23.40
N PRO A 120 -20.66 -9.72 24.16
CA PRO A 120 -21.24 -8.80 25.13
C PRO A 120 -20.29 -8.42 26.27
N GLY A 121 -19.27 -9.22 26.53
CA GLY A 121 -18.23 -8.94 27.53
C GLY A 121 -17.11 -8.02 27.06
N MET A 122 -17.14 -7.52 25.83
CA MET A 122 -16.11 -6.62 25.30
C MET A 122 -16.37 -5.15 25.64
N GLN A 123 -17.66 -4.77 25.76
CA GLN A 123 -18.03 -3.38 26.01
C GLN A 123 -17.53 -2.91 27.38
N GLY A 124 -16.81 -1.80 27.38
CA GLY A 124 -16.25 -1.19 28.59
C GLY A 124 -15.06 -1.96 29.22
N MET A 125 -14.59 -3.06 28.62
CA MET A 125 -13.40 -3.75 29.08
C MET A 125 -12.12 -3.10 28.56
N VAL A 126 -11.39 -2.48 29.47
CA VAL A 126 -10.09 -1.88 29.16
C VAL A 126 -9.09 -2.95 28.68
N GLY A 127 -8.42 -2.69 27.57
CA GLY A 127 -7.31 -3.52 27.08
C GLY A 127 -7.70 -4.70 26.21
N MET A 128 -8.94 -4.82 25.74
CA MET A 128 -9.35 -5.92 24.84
C MET A 128 -8.56 -5.94 23.53
N ALA A 129 -8.39 -4.79 22.89
CA ALA A 129 -7.55 -4.70 21.68
C ALA A 129 -6.10 -5.14 21.96
N ALA A 130 -5.53 -4.72 23.08
CA ALA A 130 -4.19 -5.15 23.48
C ALA A 130 -4.09 -6.66 23.65
N ARG A 131 -5.10 -7.30 24.24
CA ARG A 131 -5.13 -8.78 24.40
C ARG A 131 -5.18 -9.50 23.05
N VAL A 132 -6.08 -9.08 22.15
CA VAL A 132 -6.22 -9.67 20.80
C VAL A 132 -4.90 -9.53 20.03
N PHE A 133 -4.36 -8.33 19.92
CA PHE A 133 -3.15 -8.12 19.10
C PHE A 133 -1.88 -8.65 19.76
N SER A 134 -1.82 -8.74 21.09
CA SER A 134 -0.73 -9.45 21.78
C SER A 134 -0.76 -10.95 21.49
N ALA A 135 -1.94 -11.58 21.39
CA ALA A 135 -2.06 -12.97 20.99
C ALA A 135 -1.55 -13.18 19.55
N MET A 136 -1.95 -12.32 18.60
CA MET A 136 -1.46 -12.36 17.22
C MET A 136 0.07 -12.19 17.16
N SER A 137 0.61 -11.24 17.91
CA SER A 137 2.06 -11.01 17.98
C SER A 137 2.81 -12.22 18.52
N LYS A 138 2.33 -12.86 19.61
CA LYS A 138 2.93 -14.08 20.18
C LYS A 138 2.89 -15.24 19.20
N ALA A 139 1.85 -15.34 18.38
CA ALA A 139 1.73 -16.33 17.32
C ALA A 139 2.57 -15.99 16.06
N GLY A 140 3.29 -14.87 16.04
CA GLY A 140 4.08 -14.41 14.88
C GLY A 140 3.21 -14.01 13.68
N ILE A 141 1.94 -13.63 13.91
CA ILE A 141 0.98 -13.29 12.86
C ILE A 141 0.98 -11.79 12.64
N SER A 142 1.25 -11.37 11.40
CA SER A 142 1.14 -9.98 10.97
C SER A 142 -0.31 -9.63 10.64
N VAL A 143 -0.83 -8.59 11.29
CA VAL A 143 -2.17 -8.04 11.02
C VAL A 143 -2.07 -6.98 9.94
N ILE A 144 -2.92 -7.10 8.90
CA ILE A 144 -2.88 -6.26 7.70
C ILE A 144 -3.81 -5.04 7.85
N LEU A 145 -5.03 -5.28 8.33
CA LEU A 145 -6.08 -4.28 8.50
C LEU A 145 -6.74 -4.48 9.86
N ILE A 146 -7.07 -3.39 10.51
CA ILE A 146 -7.81 -3.38 11.77
C ILE A 146 -8.96 -2.40 11.64
N THR A 147 -10.14 -2.81 12.06
CA THR A 147 -11.30 -1.94 12.22
C THR A 147 -12.02 -2.30 13.52
N GLN A 148 -12.50 -1.29 14.22
CA GLN A 148 -13.25 -1.45 15.47
C GLN A 148 -14.55 -0.66 15.36
N SER A 149 -15.65 -1.26 15.81
CA SER A 149 -16.93 -0.54 15.88
C SER A 149 -16.92 0.51 17.01
N SER A 150 -17.66 1.58 16.82
CA SER A 150 -17.80 2.67 17.82
C SER A 150 -18.39 2.21 19.15
N SER A 151 -19.07 1.07 19.16
CA SER A 151 -19.69 0.48 20.35
C SER A 151 -18.78 -0.43 21.16
N GLU A 152 -17.50 -0.57 20.77
CA GLU A 152 -16.53 -1.49 21.39
C GLU A 152 -16.95 -2.99 21.40
N TYR A 153 -18.06 -3.32 20.74
CA TYR A 153 -18.61 -4.68 20.69
C TYR A 153 -17.80 -5.63 19.81
N SER A 154 -17.05 -5.10 18.84
CA SER A 154 -16.31 -5.93 17.92
C SER A 154 -15.01 -5.29 17.46
N ILE A 155 -14.01 -6.14 17.30
CA ILE A 155 -12.75 -5.84 16.65
C ILE A 155 -12.64 -6.76 15.44
N SER A 156 -12.57 -6.18 14.25
CA SER A 156 -12.32 -6.93 13.02
C SER A 156 -10.89 -6.70 12.56
N PHE A 157 -10.24 -7.73 12.09
CA PHE A 157 -8.90 -7.62 11.53
C PHE A 157 -8.67 -8.63 10.41
N CYS A 158 -7.73 -8.31 9.53
CA CYS A 158 -7.34 -9.17 8.43
C CYS A 158 -5.91 -9.69 8.62
N VAL A 159 -5.72 -10.96 8.27
CA VAL A 159 -4.42 -11.62 8.24
C VAL A 159 -4.23 -12.33 6.89
N PRO A 160 -2.98 -12.65 6.48
CA PRO A 160 -2.77 -13.50 5.32
C PRO A 160 -3.48 -14.85 5.48
N VAL A 161 -4.14 -15.36 4.42
CA VAL A 161 -4.86 -16.64 4.44
C VAL A 161 -4.00 -17.78 4.97
N LYS A 162 -2.70 -17.80 4.64
CA LYS A 162 -1.74 -18.80 5.14
C LYS A 162 -1.60 -18.83 6.67
N SER A 163 -1.97 -17.76 7.35
CA SER A 163 -1.93 -17.63 8.81
C SER A 163 -3.31 -17.81 9.46
N ALA A 164 -4.35 -18.09 8.66
CA ALA A 164 -5.73 -18.10 9.13
C ALA A 164 -5.97 -19.16 10.21
N ASP A 165 -5.40 -20.36 10.06
CA ASP A 165 -5.61 -21.43 11.04
C ASP A 165 -4.89 -21.17 12.37
N ALA A 166 -3.74 -20.51 12.33
CA ALA A 166 -3.02 -20.11 13.53
C ALA A 166 -3.65 -18.88 14.22
N ALA A 167 -4.51 -18.13 13.52
CA ALA A 167 -5.20 -16.95 14.04
C ALA A 167 -6.55 -17.28 14.71
N LYS A 168 -7.05 -18.50 14.59
CA LYS A 168 -8.25 -19.01 15.29
C LYS A 168 -7.97 -19.28 16.75
#